data_d0d468a09f2fb39f30cfbe3aa00677c8
#
_entry.id   d0d468a09f2fb39f30cfbe3aa00677c8
#
_cell.length_a   1.000
_cell.length_b   1.000
_cell.length_c   1.000
_cell.angle_alpha   90.00
_cell.angle_beta   90.00
_cell.angle_gamma   90.00
#
_symmetry.space_group_name_H-M   'P 1'
#
loop_
_entity.id
_entity.type
_entity.pdbx_description
1 polymer ?
#
loop_
_entity_poly.entity_id
_entity_poly.type
_entity_poly.pdbx_seq_one_letter_code
_entity_poly.pdbx_strand_id
1 'polypeptide(L)'
;VGLAVPPSTTWDWVDNIYKGINDALSEYGGKVLGGDCSSSKQKILSITAIGTKGKVNLHRSNARPGDLIVASGSHGLSRLGLYLLLSDPTIETANLSNSLKLKAIESHQKPHAPVIALRKLINCKPKNVPWRAAAIDSSDGLLNAVKCICKSSNCTAILDEDNLPINQEWPNGENWNDLCLQGGEDFELIVSLPPVWAKEWIASMPSCKIIGKMEEGYPEVKWSNGQMVKVSLKNEFKHF
;
A
#
# COMPACT_ATOMS: atom_id res chain seq x y z
N VAL A 1 2.18 -12.53 20.32
CA VAL A 1 3.54 -12.40 19.78
C VAL A 1 4.28 -13.69 20.03
N GLY A 2 4.74 -14.38 18.97
CA GLY A 2 5.65 -15.52 19.05
C GLY A 2 7.06 -15.07 18.70
N LEU A 3 8.02 -15.35 19.58
CA LEU A 3 9.42 -14.97 19.40
C LEU A 3 10.30 -16.21 19.54
N ALA A 4 10.98 -16.60 18.46
CA ALA A 4 11.97 -17.67 18.49
C ALA A 4 13.36 -17.09 18.16
N VAL A 5 14.34 -17.31 19.03
CA VAL A 5 15.65 -16.67 18.92
C VAL A 5 16.81 -17.60 19.30
N PRO A 6 18.01 -17.37 18.74
CA PRO A 6 19.21 -18.07 19.17
C PRO A 6 19.52 -17.77 20.64
N PRO A 7 20.13 -18.72 21.38
CA PRO A 7 20.54 -18.51 22.77
C PRO A 7 21.50 -17.34 22.97
N SER A 8 22.23 -16.94 21.92
CA SER A 8 23.14 -15.79 21.92
C SER A 8 22.45 -14.43 21.76
N THR A 9 21.12 -14.39 21.62
CA THR A 9 20.38 -13.13 21.48
C THR A 9 20.38 -12.36 22.79
N THR A 10 20.75 -11.07 22.71
CA THR A 10 20.80 -10.20 23.89
C THR A 10 19.42 -9.73 24.32
N TRP A 11 19.25 -9.43 25.60
CA TRP A 11 18.03 -8.83 26.15
C TRP A 11 17.73 -7.48 25.50
N ASP A 12 18.76 -6.66 25.24
CA ASP A 12 18.59 -5.37 24.58
C ASP A 12 17.92 -5.50 23.21
N TRP A 13 18.26 -6.56 22.46
CA TRP A 13 17.61 -6.81 21.16
C TRP A 13 16.12 -7.13 21.35
N VAL A 14 15.78 -7.99 22.30
CA VAL A 14 14.39 -8.35 22.60
C VAL A 14 13.60 -7.13 23.07
N ASP A 15 14.18 -6.34 23.99
CA ASP A 15 13.56 -5.13 24.51
C ASP A 15 13.27 -4.11 23.42
N ASN A 16 14.18 -3.92 22.45
CA ASN A 16 13.97 -3.04 21.31
C ASN A 16 12.85 -3.51 20.38
N ILE A 17 12.66 -4.81 20.18
CA ILE A 17 11.50 -5.36 19.44
C ILE A 17 10.20 -4.98 20.15
N TYR A 18 10.11 -5.19 21.46
CA TYR A 18 8.89 -4.84 22.21
C TYR A 18 8.67 -3.33 22.32
N LYS A 19 9.73 -2.50 22.35
CA LYS A 19 9.59 -1.04 22.23
C LYS A 19 8.96 -0.65 20.90
N GLY A 20 9.44 -1.19 19.78
CA GLY A 20 8.83 -0.94 18.46
C GLY A 20 7.37 -1.40 18.38
N ILE A 21 7.03 -2.55 18.98
CA ILE A 21 5.64 -3.01 19.07
C ILE A 21 4.79 -2.01 19.89
N ASN A 22 5.30 -1.54 21.03
CA ASN A 22 4.58 -0.58 21.87
C ASN A 22 4.40 0.77 21.17
N ASP A 23 5.39 1.25 20.42
CA ASP A 23 5.29 2.47 19.63
C ASP A 23 4.15 2.36 18.60
N ALA A 24 4.10 1.27 17.85
CA ALA A 24 3.00 1.00 16.90
C ALA A 24 1.63 0.90 17.61
N LEU A 25 1.55 0.21 18.73
CA LEU A 25 0.31 0.11 19.51
C LEU A 25 -0.14 1.45 20.10
N SER A 26 0.80 2.35 20.43
CA SER A 26 0.50 3.70 20.90
C SER A 26 -0.09 4.55 19.78
N GLU A 27 0.35 4.37 18.53
CA GLU A 27 -0.13 5.10 17.37
C GLU A 27 -1.49 4.55 16.86
N TYR A 28 -1.58 3.23 16.71
CA TYR A 28 -2.74 2.59 16.05
C TYR A 28 -3.77 2.04 17.03
N GLY A 29 -3.43 1.90 18.29
CA GLY A 29 -4.25 1.28 19.32
C GLY A 29 -4.01 -0.23 19.42
N GLY A 30 -4.56 -0.81 20.47
CA GLY A 30 -4.39 -2.22 20.77
C GLY A 30 -3.49 -2.47 21.98
N LYS A 31 -3.20 -3.73 22.24
CA LYS A 31 -2.30 -4.17 23.30
C LYS A 31 -1.80 -5.59 23.06
N VAL A 32 -0.62 -5.90 23.56
CA VAL A 32 -0.14 -7.28 23.60
C VAL A 32 -0.98 -8.07 24.59
N LEU A 33 -1.63 -9.14 24.14
CA LEU A 33 -2.47 -10.00 24.98
C LEU A 33 -1.70 -11.21 25.51
N GLY A 34 -0.60 -11.57 24.88
CA GLY A 34 0.23 -12.69 25.28
C GLY A 34 1.20 -13.09 24.18
N GLY A 35 1.95 -14.13 24.44
CA GLY A 35 2.94 -14.66 23.52
C GLY A 35 3.72 -15.82 24.09
N ASP A 36 4.68 -16.30 23.32
CA ASP A 36 5.61 -17.36 23.72
C ASP A 36 7.01 -17.05 23.18
N CYS A 37 8.02 -17.50 23.93
CA CYS A 37 9.42 -17.40 23.55
C CYS A 37 10.03 -18.79 23.49
N SER A 38 10.70 -19.10 22.39
CA SER A 38 11.34 -20.38 22.16
C SER A 38 12.76 -20.24 21.59
N SER A 39 13.53 -21.32 21.65
CA SER A 39 14.87 -21.35 21.05
C SER A 39 14.81 -21.71 19.58
N SER A 40 15.62 -21.03 18.75
CA SER A 40 15.76 -21.29 17.30
C SER A 40 17.16 -21.00 16.84
N LYS A 41 17.54 -21.53 15.65
CA LYS A 41 18.81 -21.17 14.98
C LYS A 41 18.77 -19.77 14.37
N GLN A 42 17.59 -19.26 14.05
CA GLN A 42 17.38 -17.95 13.46
C GLN A 42 16.43 -17.11 14.32
N LYS A 43 16.49 -15.80 14.17
CA LYS A 43 15.54 -14.88 14.80
C LYS A 43 14.25 -14.88 14.00
N ILE A 44 13.14 -15.29 14.62
CA ILE A 44 11.82 -15.37 14.02
C ILE A 44 10.86 -14.60 14.92
N LEU A 45 10.14 -13.64 14.32
CA LEU A 45 9.05 -12.89 14.97
C LEU A 45 7.75 -13.22 14.23
N SER A 46 6.77 -13.70 14.98
CA SER A 46 5.40 -13.95 14.48
C SER A 46 4.41 -13.12 15.28
N ILE A 47 3.59 -12.34 14.59
CA ILE A 47 2.57 -11.50 15.22
C ILE A 47 1.21 -11.92 14.71
N THR A 48 0.29 -12.25 15.62
CA THR A 48 -1.12 -12.48 15.31
C THR A 48 -1.92 -11.30 15.83
N ALA A 49 -2.61 -10.59 14.95
CA ALA A 49 -3.51 -9.52 15.32
C ALA A 49 -4.96 -10.02 15.33
N ILE A 50 -5.69 -9.73 16.40
CA ILE A 50 -7.10 -10.05 16.56
C ILE A 50 -7.88 -8.77 16.74
N GLY A 51 -8.97 -8.60 15.99
CA GLY A 51 -9.79 -7.40 16.06
C GLY A 51 -11.27 -7.71 15.90
N THR A 52 -12.12 -6.76 16.25
CA THR A 52 -13.56 -6.84 16.02
C THR A 52 -13.90 -6.25 14.66
N LYS A 53 -14.74 -6.95 13.90
CA LYS A 53 -15.24 -6.44 12.62
C LYS A 53 -16.15 -5.23 12.86
N GLY A 54 -15.79 -4.10 12.27
CA GLY A 54 -16.63 -2.91 12.26
C GLY A 54 -17.86 -3.05 11.36
N LYS A 55 -18.71 -2.01 11.34
CA LYS A 55 -19.93 -1.96 10.50
C LYS A 55 -19.61 -1.87 9.00
N VAL A 56 -18.42 -1.40 8.65
CA VAL A 56 -18.00 -1.20 7.26
C VAL A 56 -17.31 -2.46 6.75
N ASN A 57 -17.81 -2.96 5.62
CA ASN A 57 -17.22 -4.11 4.95
C ASN A 57 -16.62 -3.67 3.62
N LEU A 58 -15.32 -3.40 3.64
CA LEU A 58 -14.54 -3.16 2.43
C LEU A 58 -14.09 -4.52 1.88
N HIS A 59 -14.59 -4.88 0.71
CA HIS A 59 -14.29 -6.17 0.10
C HIS A 59 -13.88 -6.01 -1.35
N ARG A 60 -12.83 -6.67 -1.78
CA ARG A 60 -12.27 -6.57 -3.15
C ARG A 60 -13.28 -6.78 -4.27
N SER A 61 -14.35 -7.54 -4.02
CA SER A 61 -15.39 -7.87 -4.99
C SER A 61 -16.51 -6.84 -5.10
N ASN A 62 -16.38 -5.68 -4.46
CA ASN A 62 -17.43 -4.67 -4.43
C ASN A 62 -17.30 -3.59 -5.50
N ALA A 63 -16.28 -3.62 -6.35
CA ALA A 63 -16.14 -2.65 -7.44
C ALA A 63 -17.23 -2.85 -8.52
N ARG A 64 -17.61 -1.77 -9.15
CA ARG A 64 -18.58 -1.77 -10.27
C ARG A 64 -18.11 -0.84 -11.39
N PRO A 65 -18.51 -1.09 -12.64
CA PRO A 65 -18.35 -0.12 -13.71
C PRO A 65 -18.88 1.25 -13.32
N GLY A 66 -18.13 2.32 -13.64
CA GLY A 66 -18.42 3.69 -13.26
C GLY A 66 -17.82 4.14 -11.93
N ASP A 67 -17.23 3.26 -11.13
CA ASP A 67 -16.47 3.63 -9.95
C ASP A 67 -15.17 4.34 -10.32
N LEU A 68 -14.72 5.24 -9.46
CA LEU A 68 -13.37 5.79 -9.53
C LEU A 68 -12.41 4.93 -8.69
N ILE A 69 -11.17 4.82 -9.17
CA ILE A 69 -10.08 4.17 -8.45
C ILE A 69 -9.25 5.25 -7.78
N VAL A 70 -9.09 5.14 -6.46
CA VAL A 70 -8.37 6.11 -5.65
C VAL A 70 -7.28 5.41 -4.86
N ALA A 71 -6.06 5.98 -4.88
CA ALA A 71 -4.96 5.60 -4.01
C ALA A 71 -4.89 6.59 -2.82
N SER A 72 -4.64 6.10 -1.61
CA SER A 72 -4.61 6.93 -0.39
C SER A 72 -3.32 7.74 -0.22
N GLY A 73 -2.24 7.35 -0.90
CA GLY A 73 -0.94 7.99 -0.81
C GLY A 73 -0.02 7.63 -1.96
N SER A 74 1.23 8.08 -1.85
CA SER A 74 2.27 7.89 -2.88
C SER A 74 2.77 6.45 -2.91
N HIS A 75 3.14 5.98 -4.12
CA HIS A 75 3.66 4.64 -4.35
C HIS A 75 5.07 4.66 -4.92
N GLY A 76 5.80 3.57 -4.69
CA GLY A 76 7.17 3.35 -5.13
C GLY A 76 8.23 3.83 -4.14
N LEU A 77 7.85 4.60 -3.11
CA LEU A 77 8.80 5.13 -2.13
C LEU A 77 9.49 4.03 -1.33
N SER A 78 8.76 3.01 -0.87
CA SER A 78 9.35 1.91 -0.11
C SER A 78 10.39 1.15 -0.95
N ARG A 79 10.07 0.84 -2.21
CA ARG A 79 11.01 0.16 -3.10
C ARG A 79 12.24 1.01 -3.42
N LEU A 80 12.08 2.32 -3.64
CA LEU A 80 13.20 3.23 -3.81
C LEU A 80 14.09 3.24 -2.56
N GLY A 81 13.48 3.26 -1.38
CA GLY A 81 14.20 3.18 -0.10
C GLY A 81 15.04 1.92 0.03
N LEU A 82 14.50 0.77 -0.37
CA LEU A 82 15.22 -0.50 -0.41
C LEU A 82 16.43 -0.44 -1.36
N TYR A 83 16.24 0.08 -2.58
CA TYR A 83 17.35 0.23 -3.53
C TYR A 83 18.46 1.15 -3.01
N LEU A 84 18.11 2.26 -2.35
CA LEU A 84 19.07 3.15 -1.73
C LEU A 84 19.85 2.48 -0.60
N LEU A 85 19.17 1.72 0.27
CA LEU A 85 19.79 1.00 1.39
C LEU A 85 20.73 -0.12 0.93
N LEU A 86 20.37 -0.80 -0.16
CA LEU A 86 21.17 -1.87 -0.75
C LEU A 86 22.26 -1.36 -1.71
N SER A 87 22.28 -0.04 -2.01
CA SER A 87 23.13 0.54 -3.05
C SER A 87 22.95 -0.17 -4.41
N ASP A 88 21.70 -0.51 -4.75
CA ASP A 88 21.36 -1.26 -5.95
C ASP A 88 21.62 -0.42 -7.21
N PRO A 89 22.46 -0.90 -8.16
CA PRO A 89 22.81 -0.15 -9.36
C PRO A 89 21.72 -0.13 -10.44
N THR A 90 20.60 -0.82 -10.26
CA THR A 90 19.53 -0.92 -11.28
C THR A 90 18.76 0.39 -11.45
N ILE A 91 18.83 1.28 -10.47
CA ILE A 91 18.19 2.61 -10.52
C ILE A 91 19.25 3.70 -10.33
N GLU A 92 19.26 4.66 -11.25
CA GLU A 92 20.12 5.83 -11.15
C GLU A 92 19.61 6.78 -10.05
N THR A 93 20.31 6.79 -8.92
CA THR A 93 19.94 7.60 -7.75
C THR A 93 20.77 8.86 -7.58
N ALA A 94 21.76 9.10 -8.46
CA ALA A 94 22.71 10.21 -8.32
C ALA A 94 22.01 11.57 -8.31
N ASN A 95 21.03 11.76 -9.19
CA ASN A 95 20.32 13.03 -9.40
C ASN A 95 19.07 13.21 -8.50
N LEU A 96 18.81 12.29 -7.59
CA LEU A 96 17.68 12.42 -6.68
C LEU A 96 17.97 13.46 -5.58
N SER A 97 16.96 14.24 -5.22
CA SER A 97 17.06 15.16 -4.09
C SER A 97 17.30 14.39 -2.77
N ASN A 98 18.01 15.03 -1.84
CA ASN A 98 18.21 14.45 -0.52
C ASN A 98 16.86 14.27 0.23
N SER A 99 15.89 15.15 0.01
CA SER A 99 14.55 15.04 0.56
C SER A 99 13.86 13.76 0.12
N LEU A 100 13.87 13.48 -1.19
CA LEU A 100 13.27 12.26 -1.74
C LEU A 100 13.97 11.00 -1.23
N LYS A 101 15.32 11.00 -1.16
CA LYS A 101 16.11 9.87 -0.63
C LYS A 101 15.73 9.55 0.82
N LEU A 102 15.66 10.57 1.68
CA LEU A 102 15.30 10.40 3.08
C LEU A 102 13.86 9.89 3.24
N LYS A 103 12.90 10.47 2.52
CA LYS A 103 11.50 10.01 2.52
C LYS A 103 11.38 8.55 2.07
N ALA A 104 12.10 8.16 1.03
CA ALA A 104 12.09 6.80 0.51
C ALA A 104 12.65 5.80 1.54
N ILE A 105 13.78 6.10 2.16
CA ILE A 105 14.39 5.26 3.20
C ILE A 105 13.45 5.15 4.41
N GLU A 106 12.86 6.25 4.86
CA GLU A 106 11.90 6.25 5.97
C GLU A 106 10.66 5.43 5.65
N SER A 107 10.10 5.58 4.43
CA SER A 107 8.95 4.80 3.97
C SER A 107 9.20 3.30 4.00
N HIS A 108 10.43 2.86 3.66
CA HIS A 108 10.79 1.45 3.72
C HIS A 108 11.03 0.94 5.15
N GLN A 109 11.75 1.71 5.97
CA GLN A 109 12.13 1.29 7.32
C GLN A 109 11.01 1.43 8.35
N LYS A 110 10.05 2.34 8.11
CA LYS A 110 8.94 2.65 9.01
C LYS A 110 7.63 2.74 8.25
N PRO A 111 7.13 1.63 7.70
CA PRO A 111 5.86 1.64 6.98
C PRO A 111 4.72 2.06 7.91
N HIS A 112 3.83 2.92 7.40
CA HIS A 112 2.67 3.41 8.14
C HIS A 112 1.40 2.75 7.64
N ALA A 113 0.57 2.23 8.56
CA ALA A 113 -0.74 1.75 8.20
C ALA A 113 -1.68 2.94 7.87
N PRO A 114 -2.43 2.92 6.76
CA PRO A 114 -3.26 4.04 6.31
C PRO A 114 -4.58 4.17 7.10
N VAL A 115 -4.50 4.06 8.43
CA VAL A 115 -5.67 4.09 9.33
C VAL A 115 -6.40 5.42 9.28
N ILE A 116 -5.67 6.53 9.12
CA ILE A 116 -6.28 7.86 8.97
C ILE A 116 -7.06 7.93 7.65
N ALA A 117 -6.49 7.41 6.55
CA ALA A 117 -7.16 7.36 5.26
C ALA A 117 -8.45 6.54 5.33
N LEU A 118 -8.40 5.39 5.99
CA LEU A 118 -9.58 4.55 6.22
C LEU A 118 -10.66 5.28 7.05
N ARG A 119 -10.26 5.94 8.15
CA ARG A 119 -11.20 6.71 8.98
C ARG A 119 -11.86 7.86 8.21
N LYS A 120 -11.07 8.57 7.40
CA LYS A 120 -11.58 9.65 6.54
C LYS A 120 -12.53 9.11 5.48
N LEU A 121 -12.18 8.01 4.79
CA LEU A 121 -13.04 7.31 3.84
C LEU A 121 -14.42 6.98 4.45
N ILE A 122 -14.42 6.42 5.66
CA ILE A 122 -15.65 6.05 6.36
C ILE A 122 -16.48 7.30 6.72
N ASN A 123 -15.84 8.31 7.28
CA ASN A 123 -16.52 9.48 7.82
C ASN A 123 -17.08 10.42 6.73
N CYS A 124 -16.44 10.48 5.57
CA CYS A 124 -16.88 11.33 4.45
C CYS A 124 -17.92 10.68 3.54
N LYS A 125 -18.36 9.46 3.84
CA LYS A 125 -19.34 8.76 3.01
C LYS A 125 -20.67 9.54 2.94
N PRO A 126 -21.12 9.91 1.73
CA PRO A 126 -22.39 10.61 1.56
C PRO A 126 -23.58 9.75 2.02
N LYS A 127 -24.59 10.39 2.64
CA LYS A 127 -25.76 9.66 3.18
C LYS A 127 -26.51 8.87 2.12
N ASN A 128 -26.63 9.41 0.92
CA ASN A 128 -27.41 8.84 -0.20
C ASN A 128 -26.63 7.83 -1.04
N VAL A 129 -25.38 7.54 -0.70
CA VAL A 129 -24.56 6.54 -1.38
C VAL A 129 -24.57 5.24 -0.57
N PRO A 130 -24.79 4.07 -1.19
CA PRO A 130 -24.74 2.80 -0.47
C PRO A 130 -23.34 2.53 0.08
N TRP A 131 -23.24 1.75 1.16
CA TRP A 131 -21.99 1.22 1.69
C TRP A 131 -21.37 0.19 0.74
N ARG A 132 -20.81 0.66 -0.35
CA ARG A 132 -20.20 -0.17 -1.38
C ARG A 132 -18.89 0.46 -1.84
N ALA A 133 -17.81 -0.14 -1.42
CA ALA A 133 -16.48 0.16 -1.94
C ALA A 133 -15.68 -1.15 -2.00
N ALA A 134 -14.89 -1.32 -3.06
CA ALA A 134 -13.87 -2.35 -3.08
C ALA A 134 -12.58 -1.77 -2.56
N ALA A 135 -11.89 -2.48 -1.68
CA ALA A 135 -10.61 -2.02 -1.17
C ALA A 135 -9.64 -3.18 -0.93
N ILE A 136 -8.37 -2.85 -1.06
CA ILE A 136 -7.22 -3.70 -0.76
C ILE A 136 -6.04 -2.79 -0.41
N ASP A 137 -5.09 -3.30 0.35
CA ASP A 137 -3.79 -2.67 0.54
C ASP A 137 -2.86 -2.91 -0.66
N SER A 138 -1.82 -2.09 -0.80
CA SER A 138 -0.83 -2.19 -1.86
C SER A 138 0.49 -2.84 -1.43
N SER A 139 0.43 -3.78 -0.47
CA SER A 139 1.61 -4.51 0.02
C SER A 139 2.42 -5.16 -1.10
N ASP A 140 1.73 -5.72 -2.09
CA ASP A 140 2.34 -6.37 -3.26
C ASP A 140 2.42 -5.45 -4.50
N GLY A 141 2.33 -4.14 -4.30
CA GLY A 141 2.39 -3.13 -5.34
C GLY A 141 1.02 -2.65 -5.86
N LEU A 142 1.02 -1.43 -6.38
CA LEU A 142 -0.18 -0.74 -6.87
C LEU A 142 -0.89 -1.53 -7.97
N LEU A 143 -0.14 -1.96 -8.99
CA LEU A 143 -0.73 -2.67 -10.13
C LEU A 143 -1.34 -4.01 -9.71
N ASN A 144 -0.70 -4.72 -8.78
CA ASN A 144 -1.23 -5.98 -8.26
C ASN A 144 -2.53 -5.75 -7.46
N ALA A 145 -2.58 -4.71 -6.64
CA ALA A 145 -3.78 -4.33 -5.92
C ALA A 145 -4.95 -4.05 -6.86
N VAL A 146 -4.73 -3.26 -7.93
CA VAL A 146 -5.76 -2.99 -8.94
C VAL A 146 -6.18 -4.27 -9.68
N LYS A 147 -5.24 -5.13 -10.09
CA LYS A 147 -5.54 -6.43 -10.72
C LYS A 147 -6.38 -7.32 -9.80
N CYS A 148 -6.11 -7.33 -8.50
CA CYS A 148 -6.90 -8.09 -7.52
C CYS A 148 -8.34 -7.58 -7.42
N ILE A 149 -8.56 -6.26 -7.44
CA ILE A 149 -9.91 -5.67 -7.49
C ILE A 149 -10.62 -6.06 -8.79
N CYS A 150 -9.96 -5.91 -9.96
CA CYS A 150 -10.51 -6.28 -11.25
C CYS A 150 -10.97 -7.74 -11.27
N LYS A 151 -10.09 -8.66 -10.85
CA LYS A 151 -10.36 -10.09 -10.82
C LYS A 151 -11.50 -10.44 -9.87
N SER A 152 -11.53 -9.84 -8.68
CA SER A 152 -12.55 -10.13 -7.67
C SER A 152 -13.92 -9.55 -8.00
N SER A 153 -13.96 -8.45 -8.77
CA SER A 153 -15.18 -7.73 -9.15
C SER A 153 -15.63 -7.99 -10.58
N ASN A 154 -14.84 -8.74 -11.38
CA ASN A 154 -15.08 -8.99 -12.80
C ASN A 154 -15.29 -7.71 -13.62
N CYS A 155 -14.34 -6.76 -13.48
CA CYS A 155 -14.36 -5.46 -14.16
C CYS A 155 -12.99 -5.16 -14.77
N THR A 156 -12.94 -4.26 -15.75
CA THR A 156 -11.71 -3.68 -16.28
C THR A 156 -11.36 -2.40 -15.52
N ALA A 157 -10.09 -2.21 -15.16
CA ALA A 157 -9.59 -0.93 -14.69
C ALA A 157 -8.94 -0.14 -15.81
N ILE A 158 -9.30 1.13 -15.95
CA ILE A 158 -8.65 2.09 -16.84
C ILE A 158 -7.86 3.06 -15.96
N LEU A 159 -6.54 2.96 -16.00
CA LEU A 159 -5.62 3.84 -15.29
C LEU A 159 -5.23 5.04 -16.15
N ASP A 160 -4.98 6.14 -15.48
CA ASP A 160 -4.46 7.38 -16.08
C ASP A 160 -2.99 7.52 -15.71
N GLU A 161 -2.11 7.46 -16.71
CA GLU A 161 -0.66 7.51 -16.53
C GLU A 161 -0.20 8.83 -15.93
N ASP A 162 -0.83 9.96 -16.32
CA ASP A 162 -0.52 11.30 -15.80
C ASP A 162 -0.98 11.47 -14.34
N ASN A 163 -1.83 10.56 -13.87
CA ASN A 163 -2.38 10.57 -12.54
C ASN A 163 -1.86 9.43 -11.64
N LEU A 164 -0.70 8.85 -11.94
CA LEU A 164 -0.05 7.92 -11.02
C LEU A 164 0.19 8.59 -9.65
N PRO A 165 0.02 7.86 -8.54
CA PRO A 165 0.15 8.40 -7.19
C PRO A 165 1.63 8.46 -6.77
N ILE A 166 2.37 9.37 -7.39
CA ILE A 166 3.81 9.57 -7.18
C ILE A 166 4.07 10.75 -6.26
N ASN A 167 5.22 10.75 -5.60
CA ASN A 167 5.71 11.89 -4.82
C ASN A 167 6.02 13.08 -5.76
N GLN A 168 5.88 14.32 -5.28
CA GLN A 168 6.11 15.55 -6.07
C GLN A 168 7.54 15.64 -6.66
N GLU A 169 8.53 15.06 -5.97
CA GLU A 169 9.93 15.04 -6.41
C GLU A 169 10.28 13.77 -7.21
N TRP A 170 9.25 12.94 -7.56
CA TRP A 170 9.46 11.70 -8.27
C TRP A 170 9.95 11.95 -9.70
N PRO A 171 11.03 11.30 -10.15
CA PRO A 171 11.52 11.47 -11.51
C PRO A 171 10.54 11.01 -12.57
N ASN A 172 10.68 11.56 -13.78
CA ASN A 172 9.91 11.14 -14.93
C ASN A 172 10.59 9.98 -15.67
N GLY A 173 9.81 9.15 -16.33
CA GLY A 173 10.28 8.07 -17.21
C GLY A 173 9.68 6.71 -16.88
N GLU A 174 9.72 5.83 -17.87
CA GLU A 174 9.09 4.51 -17.81
C GLU A 174 9.57 3.67 -16.62
N ASN A 175 10.87 3.63 -16.38
CA ASN A 175 11.43 2.89 -15.22
C ASN A 175 10.89 3.39 -13.87
N TRP A 176 10.61 4.70 -13.76
CA TRP A 176 10.06 5.31 -12.55
C TRP A 176 8.57 5.03 -12.39
N ASN A 177 7.81 5.02 -13.52
CA ASN A 177 6.42 4.58 -13.52
C ASN A 177 6.30 3.11 -13.13
N ASP A 178 7.18 2.26 -13.66
CA ASP A 178 7.26 0.84 -13.30
C ASP A 178 7.53 0.65 -11.81
N LEU A 179 8.43 1.46 -11.23
CA LEU A 179 8.72 1.40 -9.79
C LEU A 179 7.49 1.79 -8.95
N CYS A 180 6.74 2.81 -9.35
CA CYS A 180 5.48 3.19 -8.72
C CYS A 180 4.43 2.07 -8.81
N LEU A 181 4.33 1.42 -9.97
CA LEU A 181 3.32 0.37 -10.21
C LEU A 181 3.60 -0.95 -9.50
N GLN A 182 4.89 -1.32 -9.37
CA GLN A 182 5.31 -2.64 -8.89
C GLN A 182 6.09 -2.60 -7.58
N GLY A 183 6.35 -1.43 -7.02
CA GLY A 183 7.28 -1.27 -5.91
C GLY A 183 7.02 -2.20 -4.72
N GLY A 184 5.77 -2.35 -4.34
CA GLY A 184 5.36 -3.09 -3.13
C GLY A 184 5.77 -2.40 -1.83
N GLU A 185 5.20 -2.87 -0.73
CA GLU A 185 5.47 -2.43 0.65
C GLU A 185 5.22 -0.93 0.93
N ASP A 186 4.42 -0.27 0.08
CA ASP A 186 3.93 1.09 0.37
C ASP A 186 2.73 1.05 1.33
N PHE A 187 2.03 -0.08 1.44
CA PHE A 187 0.90 -0.35 2.34
C PHE A 187 -0.26 0.66 2.27
N GLU A 188 -0.38 1.39 1.18
CA GLU A 188 -1.48 2.32 0.97
C GLU A 188 -2.79 1.61 0.62
N LEU A 189 -3.93 2.28 0.82
CA LEU A 189 -5.23 1.77 0.39
C LEU A 189 -5.49 2.08 -1.08
N ILE A 190 -5.87 1.06 -1.83
CA ILE A 190 -6.42 1.19 -3.18
C ILE A 190 -7.90 0.89 -3.10
N VAL A 191 -8.72 1.88 -3.46
CA VAL A 191 -10.16 1.81 -3.27
C VAL A 191 -10.89 2.13 -4.57
N SER A 192 -11.84 1.26 -4.96
CA SER A 192 -12.81 1.53 -6.03
C SER A 192 -14.15 1.85 -5.39
N LEU A 193 -14.72 3.03 -5.70
CA LEU A 193 -15.90 3.54 -5.05
C LEU A 193 -16.69 4.52 -5.94
N PRO A 194 -18.00 4.76 -5.65
CA PRO A 194 -18.81 5.69 -6.42
C PRO A 194 -18.18 7.09 -6.52
N PRO A 195 -18.27 7.77 -7.68
CA PRO A 195 -17.60 9.06 -7.92
C PRO A 195 -17.89 10.14 -6.87
N VAL A 196 -19.12 10.22 -6.38
CA VAL A 196 -19.50 11.20 -5.36
C VAL A 196 -18.71 10.93 -4.06
N TRP A 197 -18.59 9.68 -3.64
CA TRP A 197 -17.84 9.33 -2.43
C TRP A 197 -16.33 9.53 -2.63
N ALA A 198 -15.81 9.20 -3.80
CA ALA A 198 -14.40 9.43 -4.14
C ALA A 198 -14.02 10.91 -4.00
N LYS A 199 -14.84 11.83 -4.53
CA LYS A 199 -14.62 13.27 -4.44
C LYS A 199 -14.62 13.77 -2.99
N GLU A 200 -15.55 13.32 -2.17
CA GLU A 200 -15.61 13.66 -0.75
C GLU A 200 -14.37 13.16 0.01
N TRP A 201 -13.91 11.94 -0.33
CA TRP A 201 -12.71 11.40 0.31
C TRP A 201 -11.47 12.21 -0.03
N ILE A 202 -11.26 12.54 -1.30
CA ILE A 202 -10.13 13.38 -1.74
C ILE A 202 -10.19 14.78 -1.11
N ALA A 203 -11.36 15.38 -1.04
CA ALA A 203 -11.55 16.68 -0.39
C ALA A 203 -11.18 16.63 1.11
N SER A 204 -11.45 15.50 1.79
CA SER A 204 -11.13 15.31 3.20
C SER A 204 -9.68 14.86 3.44
N MET A 205 -8.98 14.37 2.42
CA MET A 205 -7.62 13.84 2.49
C MET A 205 -6.82 14.14 1.22
N PRO A 206 -6.11 15.27 1.18
CA PRO A 206 -5.38 15.73 -0.02
C PRO A 206 -4.25 14.79 -0.52
N SER A 207 -3.80 13.83 0.29
CA SER A 207 -2.84 12.80 -0.15
C SER A 207 -3.48 11.76 -1.08
N CYS A 208 -4.82 11.62 -1.05
CA CYS A 208 -5.54 10.72 -1.93
C CYS A 208 -5.55 11.25 -3.36
N LYS A 209 -5.39 10.35 -4.33
CA LYS A 209 -5.38 10.67 -5.75
C LYS A 209 -6.29 9.74 -6.54
N ILE A 210 -7.12 10.29 -7.42
CA ILE A 210 -7.82 9.47 -8.44
C ILE A 210 -6.78 9.05 -9.45
N ILE A 211 -6.65 7.73 -9.63
CA ILE A 211 -5.68 7.12 -10.55
C ILE A 211 -6.33 6.46 -11.77
N GLY A 212 -7.67 6.44 -11.81
CA GLY A 212 -8.40 5.83 -12.90
C GLY A 212 -9.87 5.56 -12.55
N LYS A 213 -10.49 4.71 -13.34
CA LYS A 213 -11.91 4.30 -13.20
C LYS A 213 -12.10 2.82 -13.51
N MET A 214 -13.22 2.26 -13.05
CA MET A 214 -13.65 0.92 -13.39
C MET A 214 -14.63 0.97 -14.58
N GLU A 215 -14.46 0.06 -15.54
CA GLU A 215 -15.34 -0.13 -16.68
C GLU A 215 -15.84 -1.57 -16.77
N GLU A 216 -16.88 -1.77 -17.55
CA GLU A 216 -17.35 -3.10 -17.92
C GLU A 216 -16.33 -3.78 -18.83
N GLY A 217 -16.08 -5.07 -18.59
CA GLY A 217 -15.13 -5.83 -19.40
C GLY A 217 -14.46 -6.96 -18.64
N TYR A 218 -13.48 -7.57 -19.27
CA TYR A 218 -12.65 -8.61 -18.65
C TYR A 218 -11.81 -8.05 -17.50
N PRO A 219 -11.45 -8.88 -16.51
CA PRO A 219 -10.64 -8.45 -15.36
C PRO A 219 -9.18 -8.18 -15.76
N GLU A 220 -8.95 -7.02 -16.34
CA GLU A 220 -7.65 -6.55 -16.83
C GLU A 220 -7.43 -5.08 -16.48
N VAL A 221 -6.19 -4.62 -16.62
CA VAL A 221 -5.80 -3.23 -16.35
C VAL A 221 -5.24 -2.61 -17.63
N LYS A 222 -5.82 -1.50 -18.04
CA LYS A 222 -5.44 -0.75 -19.24
C LYS A 222 -5.09 0.70 -18.88
N TRP A 223 -4.28 1.32 -19.70
CA TRP A 223 -4.13 2.76 -19.75
C TRP A 223 -5.33 3.43 -20.42
N SER A 224 -5.47 4.73 -20.19
CA SER A 224 -6.52 5.56 -20.84
C SER A 224 -6.49 5.53 -22.37
N ASN A 225 -5.34 5.22 -22.99
CA ASN A 225 -5.18 5.02 -24.43
C ASN A 225 -5.61 3.62 -24.92
N GLY A 226 -6.11 2.77 -24.04
CA GLY A 226 -6.58 1.42 -24.33
C GLY A 226 -5.49 0.33 -24.37
N GLN A 227 -4.22 0.69 -24.22
CA GLN A 227 -3.14 -0.28 -24.16
C GLN A 227 -3.12 -1.00 -22.80
N MET A 228 -2.73 -2.27 -22.80
CA MET A 228 -2.52 -3.00 -21.55
C MET A 228 -1.40 -2.37 -20.74
N VAL A 229 -1.61 -2.21 -19.43
CA VAL A 229 -0.54 -1.81 -18.52
C VAL A 229 0.48 -2.94 -18.45
N LYS A 230 1.62 -2.73 -19.09
CA LYS A 230 2.76 -3.64 -19.07
C LYS A 230 3.85 -3.01 -18.24
N VAL A 231 4.55 -3.82 -17.49
CA VAL A 231 5.65 -3.41 -16.62
C VAL A 231 6.83 -4.35 -16.85
N SER A 232 8.03 -3.85 -16.67
CA SER A 232 9.24 -4.66 -16.85
C SER A 232 9.31 -5.75 -15.79
N LEU A 233 9.54 -7.00 -16.21
CA LEU A 233 9.71 -8.15 -15.31
C LEU A 233 10.87 -8.00 -14.31
N LYS A 234 11.83 -7.10 -14.59
CA LYS A 234 12.98 -6.87 -13.70
C LYS A 234 12.60 -6.24 -12.36
N ASN A 235 11.47 -5.55 -12.31
CA ASN A 235 11.05 -4.78 -11.14
C ASN A 235 9.85 -5.41 -10.40
N GLU A 236 9.34 -6.55 -10.87
CA GLU A 236 8.20 -7.21 -10.23
C GLU A 236 8.58 -7.70 -8.83
N PHE A 237 7.81 -7.28 -7.82
CA PHE A 237 7.94 -7.82 -6.48
C PHE A 237 7.53 -9.30 -6.47
N LYS A 238 8.42 -10.17 -6.00
CA LYS A 238 8.15 -11.62 -5.84
C LYS A 238 8.59 -12.05 -4.46
N HIS A 239 7.73 -12.79 -3.79
CA HIS A 239 8.06 -13.40 -2.50
C HIS A 239 9.01 -14.61 -2.65
N PHE A 240 9.02 -15.25 -3.82
CA PHE A 240 9.81 -16.45 -4.15
C PHE A 240 10.24 -16.44 -5.61
#